data_67669aaa3045885cb7c32dddae52b824
#
_entry.id   67669aaa3045885cb7c32dddae52b824
#
_cell.length_a   1.000
_cell.length_b   1.000
_cell.length_c   1.000
_cell.angle_alpha   90.00
_cell.angle_beta   90.00
_cell.angle_gamma   90.00
#
_symmetry.space_group_name_H-M   'P 1'
#
loop_
_entity.id
_entity.type
_entity.pdbx_description
1 polymer ?
#
loop_
_entity_poly.entity_id
_entity_poly.type
_entity_poly.pdbx_seq_one_letter_code
_entity_poly.pdbx_strand_id
1 'polypeptide(L)'
;MKTNLRYLFFILICILLTSCTRYIKPEKFDLDPQLLKSLKSNVPIQVLVPKNAETKYLIEYSGWRPMLGKIYIDLNDLYHNAKELIEEVLVKNKVPLSTNSPKYLKFTISKVQWEHWGGGFSIGAYLEFDIETGDGYKRHYRVQDQSSQNVDRAVGGTTSRAVEQIFQDEKIITYIESN
;
A
#
# COMPACT_ATOMS: atom_id res chain seq x y z
N MET A 1 26.48 33.92 -34.49
CA MET A 1 26.37 32.44 -34.36
C MET A 1 26.51 31.87 -32.93
N LYS A 2 27.19 32.55 -31.99
CA LYS A 2 27.38 32.03 -30.61
C LYS A 2 26.10 32.06 -29.73
N THR A 3 25.15 32.95 -30.02
CA THR A 3 23.91 33.11 -29.20
C THR A 3 22.94 31.91 -29.38
N ASN A 4 22.85 31.37 -30.58
CA ASN A 4 21.91 30.27 -30.86
C ASN A 4 22.29 28.95 -30.16
N LEU A 5 23.59 28.70 -29.96
CA LEU A 5 24.06 27.49 -29.29
C LEU A 5 23.71 27.48 -27.79
N ARG A 6 23.70 28.64 -27.13
CA ARG A 6 23.30 28.76 -25.71
C ARG A 6 21.79 28.53 -25.53
N TYR A 7 20.95 29.03 -26.45
CA TYR A 7 19.51 28.79 -26.42
C TYR A 7 19.18 27.34 -26.71
N LEU A 8 19.91 26.71 -27.66
CA LEU A 8 19.74 25.29 -27.97
C LEU A 8 20.09 24.40 -26.76
N PHE A 9 21.18 24.75 -26.07
CA PHE A 9 21.61 24.04 -24.85
C PHE A 9 20.63 24.22 -23.69
N PHE A 10 20.04 25.42 -23.53
CA PHE A 10 19.01 25.69 -22.52
C PHE A 10 17.70 24.94 -22.83
N ILE A 11 17.28 24.89 -24.09
CA ILE A 11 16.11 24.12 -24.53
C ILE A 11 16.36 22.62 -24.32
N LEU A 12 17.54 22.12 -24.65
CA LEU A 12 17.91 20.72 -24.44
C LEU A 12 17.92 20.34 -22.94
N ILE A 13 18.43 21.23 -22.07
CA ILE A 13 18.38 21.04 -20.61
C ILE A 13 16.91 21.08 -20.13
N CYS A 14 16.08 22.00 -20.64
CA CYS A 14 14.66 22.04 -20.27
C CYS A 14 13.90 20.79 -20.73
N ILE A 15 14.24 20.21 -21.89
CA ILE A 15 13.64 18.95 -22.37
C ILE A 15 14.15 17.76 -21.52
N LEU A 16 15.39 17.77 -21.09
CA LEU A 16 15.95 16.74 -20.20
C LEU A 16 15.41 16.84 -18.76
N LEU A 17 14.92 18.02 -18.38
CA LEU A 17 14.26 18.28 -17.09
C LEU A 17 12.74 17.99 -17.14
N THR A 18 12.18 17.60 -18.28
CA THR A 18 10.81 17.11 -18.32
C THR A 18 10.74 15.80 -17.54
N SER A 19 10.16 15.90 -16.39
CA SER A 19 9.97 14.89 -15.37
C SER A 19 9.52 13.57 -16.00
N CYS A 20 10.38 12.55 -15.94
CA CYS A 20 9.99 11.19 -16.29
C CYS A 20 8.81 10.78 -15.40
N THR A 21 7.65 10.64 -15.99
CA THR A 21 6.49 10.07 -15.30
C THR A 21 6.60 8.55 -15.37
N ARG A 22 6.60 7.90 -14.21
CA ARG A 22 6.62 6.45 -14.11
C ARG A 22 5.33 5.97 -13.47
N TYR A 23 4.70 4.98 -14.09
CA TYR A 23 3.63 4.20 -13.48
C TYR A 23 4.23 2.92 -12.92
N ILE A 24 3.89 2.59 -11.70
CA ILE A 24 4.34 1.37 -11.06
C ILE A 24 3.14 0.46 -10.79
N LYS A 25 3.41 -0.85 -10.80
CA LYS A 25 2.46 -1.88 -10.40
C LYS A 25 3.02 -2.57 -9.15
N PRO A 26 2.34 -2.46 -7.99
CA PRO A 26 2.81 -3.08 -6.76
C PRO A 26 2.87 -4.58 -6.90
N GLU A 27 4.00 -5.18 -6.50
CA GLU A 27 4.11 -6.62 -6.40
C GLU A 27 3.29 -7.11 -5.20
N LYS A 28 2.63 -8.27 -5.33
CA LYS A 28 1.99 -8.97 -4.21
C LYS A 28 3.04 -9.87 -3.56
N PHE A 29 3.16 -9.82 -2.25
CA PHE A 29 4.04 -10.67 -1.46
C PHE A 29 3.23 -11.55 -0.53
N ASP A 30 3.74 -12.74 -0.28
CA ASP A 30 3.19 -13.62 0.74
C ASP A 30 3.38 -13.02 2.14
N LEU A 31 2.44 -13.31 3.02
CA LEU A 31 2.50 -12.91 4.41
C LEU A 31 3.47 -13.82 5.18
N ASP A 32 4.14 -13.26 6.18
CA ASP A 32 4.93 -14.07 7.11
C ASP A 32 4.00 -14.88 8.02
N PRO A 33 3.98 -16.21 7.90
CA PRO A 33 3.08 -17.05 8.71
C PRO A 33 3.33 -16.94 10.21
N GLN A 34 4.54 -16.53 10.64
CA GLN A 34 4.90 -16.38 12.05
C GLN A 34 4.26 -15.15 12.70
N LEU A 35 3.87 -14.17 11.88
CA LEU A 35 3.24 -12.94 12.33
C LEU A 35 1.71 -13.05 12.41
N LEU A 36 1.13 -14.14 11.90
CA LEU A 36 -0.31 -14.35 11.86
C LEU A 36 -0.76 -15.18 13.07
N LYS A 37 -1.67 -14.63 13.86
CA LYS A 37 -2.34 -15.36 14.94
C LYS A 37 -3.38 -16.32 14.36
N SER A 38 -3.56 -17.47 15.01
CA SER A 38 -4.67 -18.38 14.72
C SER A 38 -6.00 -17.72 15.09
N LEU A 39 -6.96 -17.77 14.20
CA LEU A 39 -8.31 -17.20 14.39
C LEU A 39 -9.33 -18.31 14.54
N LYS A 40 -10.35 -18.06 15.37
CA LYS A 40 -11.47 -19.00 15.55
C LYS A 40 -12.80 -18.23 15.41
N SER A 41 -13.44 -18.37 14.29
CA SER A 41 -14.76 -17.77 14.06
C SER A 41 -15.59 -18.63 13.13
N ASN A 42 -16.88 -18.83 13.47
CA ASN A 42 -17.87 -19.43 12.59
C ASN A 42 -18.79 -18.38 11.96
N VAL A 43 -18.63 -17.11 12.32
CA VAL A 43 -19.43 -16.00 11.79
C VAL A 43 -18.79 -15.51 10.50
N PRO A 44 -19.56 -15.42 9.40
CA PRO A 44 -19.02 -14.89 8.14
C PRO A 44 -18.55 -13.44 8.27
N ILE A 45 -17.46 -13.12 7.57
CA ILE A 45 -16.90 -11.77 7.52
C ILE A 45 -16.89 -11.28 6.08
N GLN A 46 -17.20 -10.00 5.90
CA GLN A 46 -17.04 -9.28 4.63
C GLN A 46 -15.77 -8.43 4.66
N VAL A 47 -14.96 -8.50 3.59
CA VAL A 47 -13.83 -7.59 3.40
C VAL A 47 -14.24 -6.49 2.44
N LEU A 48 -14.20 -5.25 2.91
CA LEU A 48 -14.61 -4.06 2.18
C LEU A 48 -13.39 -3.21 1.81
N VAL A 49 -13.30 -2.83 0.55
CA VAL A 49 -12.38 -1.83 0.03
C VAL A 49 -13.14 -0.84 -0.85
N PRO A 50 -12.65 0.39 -1.06
CA PRO A 50 -13.24 1.34 -2.01
C PRO A 50 -13.35 0.73 -3.41
N LYS A 51 -14.52 0.89 -4.07
CA LYS A 51 -14.78 0.30 -5.39
C LYS A 51 -14.19 1.09 -6.56
N ASN A 52 -14.01 2.40 -6.38
CA ASN A 52 -13.52 3.30 -7.43
C ASN A 52 -12.41 4.16 -6.85
N ALA A 53 -11.26 3.53 -6.57
CA ALA A 53 -10.11 4.23 -6.10
C ALA A 53 -9.41 5.01 -7.25
N GLU A 54 -8.58 5.95 -6.90
CA GLU A 54 -7.84 6.76 -7.86
C GLU A 54 -6.88 5.90 -8.69
N THR A 55 -7.06 5.88 -10.03
CA THR A 55 -6.21 5.11 -10.95
C THR A 55 -4.89 5.81 -11.28
N LYS A 56 -4.74 7.07 -10.87
CA LYS A 56 -3.53 7.87 -11.10
C LYS A 56 -3.11 8.59 -9.82
N TYR A 57 -2.91 7.83 -8.76
CA TYR A 57 -2.48 8.37 -7.49
C TYR A 57 -0.99 8.71 -7.52
N LEU A 58 -0.64 9.95 -7.21
CA LEU A 58 0.75 10.40 -7.09
C LEU A 58 1.33 9.93 -5.75
N ILE A 59 2.34 9.05 -5.80
CA ILE A 59 3.09 8.67 -4.62
C ILE A 59 4.02 9.80 -4.22
N GLU A 60 3.85 10.33 -3.02
CA GLU A 60 4.67 11.41 -2.50
C GLU A 60 6.10 10.94 -2.17
N TYR A 61 7.08 11.74 -2.53
CA TYR A 61 8.44 11.54 -2.07
C TYR A 61 8.63 12.21 -0.69
N SER A 62 9.00 11.44 0.32
CA SER A 62 9.16 11.93 1.69
C SER A 62 10.57 12.42 2.01
N GLY A 63 11.55 12.23 1.12
CA GLY A 63 12.93 12.67 1.31
C GLY A 63 13.14 14.17 1.08
N TRP A 64 14.26 14.71 1.56
CA TRP A 64 14.61 16.13 1.42
C TRP A 64 15.19 16.51 0.06
N ARG A 65 15.55 15.55 -0.79
CA ARG A 65 16.03 15.80 -2.15
C ARG A 65 14.88 15.68 -3.13
N PRO A 66 14.54 16.74 -3.86
CA PRO A 66 13.54 16.64 -4.92
C PRO A 66 14.07 15.70 -6.00
N MET A 67 13.43 14.58 -6.21
CA MET A 67 13.74 13.70 -7.32
C MET A 67 13.09 14.23 -8.60
N LEU A 68 13.86 14.14 -9.68
CA LEU A 68 13.38 14.42 -11.03
C LEU A 68 12.48 13.25 -11.46
N GLY A 69 11.18 13.36 -11.21
CA GLY A 69 10.21 12.36 -11.65
C GLY A 69 9.00 12.22 -10.75
N LYS A 70 7.87 11.93 -11.36
CA LYS A 70 6.61 11.64 -10.68
C LYS A 70 6.33 10.15 -10.78
N ILE A 71 6.05 9.51 -9.65
CA ILE A 71 5.67 8.10 -9.61
C ILE A 71 4.19 8.03 -9.33
N TYR A 72 3.47 7.31 -10.17
CA TYR A 72 2.04 7.08 -10.04
C TYR A 72 1.74 5.60 -9.85
N ILE A 73 0.65 5.33 -9.17
CA ILE A 73 0.12 3.99 -8.93
C ILE A 73 -1.40 4.00 -9.17
N ASP A 74 -1.93 2.85 -9.56
CA ASP A 74 -3.36 2.59 -9.47
C ASP A 74 -3.67 2.08 -8.05
N LEU A 75 -4.42 2.86 -7.27
CA LEU A 75 -4.80 2.44 -5.92
C LEU A 75 -5.69 1.18 -5.92
N ASN A 76 -6.39 0.90 -7.04
CA ASN A 76 -7.17 -0.33 -7.14
C ASN A 76 -6.28 -1.58 -7.07
N ASP A 77 -5.04 -1.53 -7.60
CA ASP A 77 -4.09 -2.63 -7.48
C ASP A 77 -3.70 -2.89 -6.01
N LEU A 78 -3.45 -1.82 -5.22
CA LEU A 78 -3.16 -1.95 -3.79
C LEU A 78 -4.37 -2.48 -3.00
N TYR A 79 -5.56 -1.96 -3.28
CA TYR A 79 -6.80 -2.43 -2.65
C TYR A 79 -7.10 -3.88 -2.99
N HIS A 80 -6.87 -4.29 -4.23
CA HIS A 80 -7.03 -5.68 -4.65
C HIS A 80 -6.07 -6.60 -3.90
N ASN A 81 -4.77 -6.26 -3.88
CA ASN A 81 -3.76 -7.02 -3.17
C ASN A 81 -4.07 -7.12 -1.66
N ALA A 82 -4.42 -6.01 -1.02
CA ALA A 82 -4.77 -6.01 0.40
C ALA A 82 -6.00 -6.87 0.70
N LYS A 83 -7.05 -6.75 -0.12
CA LYS A 83 -8.27 -7.55 0.02
C LYS A 83 -7.98 -9.04 -0.11
N GLU A 84 -7.27 -9.44 -1.17
CA GLU A 84 -6.90 -10.84 -1.38
C GLU A 84 -6.10 -11.39 -0.19
N LEU A 85 -5.10 -10.65 0.31
CA LEU A 85 -4.29 -11.09 1.43
C LEU A 85 -5.11 -11.22 2.72
N ILE A 86 -6.04 -10.29 3.00
CA ILE A 86 -6.94 -10.38 4.16
C ILE A 86 -7.85 -11.62 4.02
N GLU A 87 -8.44 -11.83 2.85
CA GLU A 87 -9.30 -13.00 2.57
C GLU A 87 -8.51 -14.30 2.68
N GLU A 88 -7.26 -14.37 2.21
CA GLU A 88 -6.38 -15.54 2.36
C GLU A 88 -6.14 -15.90 3.83
N VAL A 89 -5.89 -14.90 4.70
CA VAL A 89 -5.72 -15.14 6.16
C VAL A 89 -7.01 -15.71 6.76
N LEU A 90 -8.15 -15.12 6.45
CA LEU A 90 -9.44 -15.56 6.96
C LEU A 90 -9.73 -17.00 6.51
N VAL A 91 -9.55 -17.33 5.22
CA VAL A 91 -9.78 -18.67 4.67
C VAL A 91 -8.82 -19.71 5.27
N LYS A 92 -7.52 -19.37 5.41
CA LYS A 92 -6.54 -20.24 6.09
C LYS A 92 -6.96 -20.61 7.50
N ASN A 93 -7.60 -19.68 8.20
CA ASN A 93 -8.13 -19.89 9.54
C ASN A 93 -9.55 -20.45 9.57
N LYS A 94 -10.11 -20.84 8.42
CA LYS A 94 -11.46 -21.40 8.28
C LYS A 94 -12.57 -20.42 8.72
N VAL A 95 -12.29 -19.11 8.71
CA VAL A 95 -13.30 -18.07 8.91
C VAL A 95 -14.12 -17.93 7.63
N PRO A 96 -15.45 -18.09 7.66
CA PRO A 96 -16.26 -17.99 6.45
C PRO A 96 -16.24 -16.57 5.87
N LEU A 97 -16.24 -16.47 4.54
CA LEU A 97 -16.39 -15.19 3.84
C LEU A 97 -17.83 -15.04 3.32
N SER A 98 -18.36 -13.83 3.36
CA SER A 98 -19.66 -13.50 2.78
C SER A 98 -19.69 -12.06 2.28
N THR A 99 -20.33 -11.84 1.15
CA THR A 99 -20.53 -10.48 0.59
C THR A 99 -21.64 -9.68 1.25
N ASN A 100 -22.45 -10.31 2.12
CA ASN A 100 -23.61 -9.70 2.77
C ASN A 100 -23.61 -9.90 4.29
N SER A 101 -22.43 -10.03 4.89
CA SER A 101 -22.30 -10.12 6.34
C SER A 101 -22.44 -8.75 7.00
N PRO A 102 -23.15 -8.63 8.14
CA PRO A 102 -23.10 -7.43 8.96
C PRO A 102 -21.73 -7.24 9.62
N LYS A 103 -20.96 -8.31 9.73
CA LYS A 103 -19.62 -8.31 10.27
C LYS A 103 -18.64 -8.04 9.14
N TYR A 104 -17.91 -6.93 9.21
CA TYR A 104 -17.01 -6.55 8.14
C TYR A 104 -15.67 -5.97 8.65
N LEU A 105 -14.67 -6.08 7.81
CA LEU A 105 -13.39 -5.36 7.90
C LEU A 105 -13.31 -4.43 6.69
N LYS A 106 -13.26 -3.13 6.93
CA LYS A 106 -13.11 -2.12 5.88
C LYS A 106 -11.71 -1.53 5.91
N PHE A 107 -10.97 -1.72 4.83
CA PHE A 107 -9.61 -1.22 4.63
C PHE A 107 -9.63 0.00 3.73
N THR A 108 -8.99 1.10 4.16
CA THR A 108 -8.95 2.35 3.39
C THR A 108 -7.54 2.94 3.43
N ILE A 109 -6.91 3.11 2.28
CA ILE A 109 -5.60 3.76 2.15
C ILE A 109 -5.80 5.26 2.25
N SER A 110 -5.04 5.91 3.13
CA SER A 110 -5.02 7.37 3.29
C SER A 110 -3.80 8.00 2.62
N LYS A 111 -2.65 7.29 2.57
CA LYS A 111 -1.43 7.84 2.00
C LYS A 111 -0.46 6.75 1.54
N VAL A 112 0.24 7.01 0.43
CA VAL A 112 1.38 6.21 -0.03
C VAL A 112 2.55 7.15 -0.25
N GLN A 113 3.71 6.81 0.34
CA GLN A 113 4.94 7.59 0.22
C GLN A 113 6.12 6.69 -0.10
N TRP A 114 7.18 7.27 -0.63
CA TRP A 114 8.44 6.59 -0.84
C TRP A 114 9.63 7.50 -0.57
N GLU A 115 10.81 6.92 -0.32
CA GLU A 115 12.05 7.65 -0.10
C GLU A 115 13.28 6.80 -0.44
N HIS A 116 14.44 7.44 -0.53
CA HIS A 116 15.72 6.74 -0.60
C HIS A 116 16.32 6.59 0.78
N TRP A 117 16.77 5.37 1.10
CA TRP A 117 17.46 5.04 2.33
C TRP A 117 18.93 4.70 2.09
N GLY A 118 19.75 4.78 3.14
CA GLY A 118 21.11 4.28 3.13
C GLY A 118 22.01 4.88 2.03
N GLY A 119 21.91 6.21 1.82
CA GLY A 119 22.71 6.87 0.79
C GLY A 119 22.25 6.62 -0.65
N GLY A 120 21.04 6.08 -0.83
CA GLY A 120 20.45 5.83 -2.15
C GLY A 120 20.53 4.38 -2.64
N PHE A 121 21.02 3.46 -1.80
CA PHE A 121 21.13 2.04 -2.16
C PHE A 121 19.86 1.23 -1.89
N SER A 122 18.92 1.75 -1.13
CA SER A 122 17.62 1.13 -0.92
C SER A 122 16.49 2.14 -1.03
N ILE A 123 15.32 1.63 -1.35
CA ILE A 123 14.09 2.39 -1.49
C ILE A 123 13.18 1.97 -0.37
N GLY A 124 12.76 2.95 0.45
CA GLY A 124 11.71 2.77 1.44
C GLY A 124 10.36 3.17 0.89
N ALA A 125 9.32 2.52 1.33
CA ALA A 125 7.94 2.92 1.10
C ALA A 125 7.17 2.93 2.41
N TYR A 126 6.17 3.81 2.49
CA TYR A 126 5.24 3.93 3.61
C TYR A 126 3.82 3.85 3.09
N LEU A 127 3.00 3.13 3.83
CA LEU A 127 1.56 3.06 3.62
C LEU A 127 0.86 3.50 4.91
N GLU A 128 0.03 4.52 4.81
CA GLU A 128 -0.90 4.92 5.86
C GLU A 128 -2.30 4.44 5.47
N PHE A 129 -2.98 3.79 6.40
CA PHE A 129 -4.30 3.23 6.16
C PHE A 129 -5.15 3.20 7.42
N ASP A 130 -6.45 3.16 7.22
CA ASP A 130 -7.44 2.98 8.26
C ASP A 130 -8.09 1.61 8.13
N ILE A 131 -8.34 0.96 9.26
CA ILE A 131 -9.19 -0.21 9.37
C ILE A 131 -10.43 0.15 10.19
N GLU A 132 -11.60 -0.26 9.73
CA GLU A 132 -12.87 -0.10 10.41
C GLU A 132 -13.57 -1.45 10.52
N THR A 133 -14.08 -1.78 11.69
CA THR A 133 -14.86 -2.99 11.95
C THR A 133 -16.34 -2.67 12.04
N GLY A 134 -17.19 -3.67 11.85
CA GLY A 134 -18.67 -3.49 11.86
C GLY A 134 -19.24 -3.05 13.20
N ASP A 135 -18.53 -3.20 14.32
CA ASP A 135 -18.91 -2.70 15.64
C ASP A 135 -18.46 -1.25 15.89
N GLY A 136 -17.85 -0.59 14.88
CA GLY A 136 -17.45 0.81 14.93
C GLY A 136 -16.03 1.06 15.44
N TYR A 137 -15.24 0.03 15.72
CA TYR A 137 -13.83 0.23 16.01
C TYR A 137 -13.12 0.74 14.77
N LYS A 138 -12.32 1.82 14.94
CA LYS A 138 -11.47 2.40 13.89
C LYS A 138 -10.07 2.60 14.40
N ARG A 139 -9.09 2.30 13.56
CA ARG A 139 -7.70 2.57 13.85
C ARG A 139 -6.93 2.96 12.61
N HIS A 140 -6.08 3.97 12.77
CA HIS A 140 -5.10 4.40 11.79
C HIS A 140 -3.77 3.71 12.04
N TYR A 141 -3.13 3.28 10.96
CA TYR A 141 -1.82 2.65 10.98
C TYR A 141 -0.89 3.30 9.96
N ARG A 142 0.37 3.25 10.27
CA ARG A 142 1.45 3.51 9.33
C ARG A 142 2.42 2.35 9.35
N VAL A 143 2.68 1.77 8.20
CA VAL A 143 3.64 0.69 8.00
C VAL A 143 4.70 1.11 7.00
N GLN A 144 5.83 0.44 7.06
CA GLN A 144 6.94 0.67 6.15
C GLN A 144 7.53 -0.64 5.66
N ASP A 145 8.07 -0.61 4.44
CA ASP A 145 8.88 -1.68 3.90
C ASP A 145 10.01 -1.10 3.05
N GLN A 146 11.00 -1.93 2.73
CA GLN A 146 12.14 -1.50 1.94
C GLN A 146 12.52 -2.52 0.88
N SER A 147 13.09 -2.02 -0.21
CA SER A 147 13.61 -2.85 -1.30
C SER A 147 14.95 -2.31 -1.77
N SER A 148 15.91 -3.20 -2.00
CA SER A 148 17.16 -2.87 -2.69
C SER A 148 17.01 -2.83 -4.22
N GLN A 149 15.83 -3.13 -4.75
CA GLN A 149 15.59 -3.29 -6.19
C GLN A 149 14.80 -2.13 -6.78
N ASN A 150 13.57 -1.90 -6.33
CA ASN A 150 12.70 -0.89 -6.94
C ASN A 150 11.55 -0.45 -6.01
N VAL A 151 10.86 0.61 -6.42
CA VAL A 151 9.70 1.18 -5.71
C VAL A 151 8.51 0.23 -5.72
N ASP A 152 8.31 -0.52 -6.81
CA ASP A 152 7.18 -1.44 -7.01
C ASP A 152 7.16 -2.51 -5.90
N ARG A 153 8.34 -3.05 -5.58
CA ARG A 153 8.53 -4.02 -4.49
C ARG A 153 8.36 -3.39 -3.12
N ALA A 154 8.98 -2.21 -2.90
CA ALA A 154 8.86 -1.52 -1.62
C ALA A 154 7.38 -1.20 -1.31
N VAL A 155 6.65 -0.66 -2.29
CA VAL A 155 5.21 -0.34 -2.14
C VAL A 155 4.37 -1.62 -1.98
N GLY A 156 4.67 -2.68 -2.75
CA GLY A 156 3.99 -3.97 -2.60
C GLY A 156 4.19 -4.57 -1.21
N GLY A 157 5.42 -4.54 -0.70
CA GLY A 157 5.77 -5.01 0.64
C GLY A 157 5.01 -4.28 1.75
N THR A 158 4.75 -2.97 1.60
CA THR A 158 3.93 -2.24 2.60
C THR A 158 2.51 -2.79 2.69
N THR A 159 1.94 -3.30 1.60
CA THR A 159 0.59 -3.91 1.61
C THR A 159 0.58 -5.19 2.45
N SER A 160 1.59 -6.05 2.30
CA SER A 160 1.72 -7.26 3.13
C SER A 160 1.92 -6.89 4.61
N ARG A 161 2.79 -5.91 4.90
CA ARG A 161 2.98 -5.39 6.27
C ARG A 161 1.70 -4.81 6.87
N ALA A 162 0.88 -4.14 6.05
CA ALA A 162 -0.41 -3.62 6.50
C ALA A 162 -1.35 -4.76 6.93
N VAL A 163 -1.43 -5.83 6.15
CA VAL A 163 -2.26 -6.99 6.49
C VAL A 163 -1.71 -7.72 7.73
N GLU A 164 -0.41 -7.92 7.84
CA GLU A 164 0.22 -8.48 9.03
C GLU A 164 -0.12 -7.65 10.28
N GLN A 165 -0.06 -6.32 10.19
CA GLN A 165 -0.40 -5.41 11.29
C GLN A 165 -1.87 -5.52 11.71
N ILE A 166 -2.80 -5.68 10.76
CA ILE A 166 -4.23 -5.90 11.05
C ILE A 166 -4.41 -7.17 11.90
N PHE A 167 -3.75 -8.28 11.52
CA PHE A 167 -3.87 -9.55 12.23
C PHE A 167 -2.98 -9.69 13.46
N GLN A 168 -2.29 -8.62 13.86
CA GLN A 168 -1.63 -8.49 15.16
C GLN A 168 -2.44 -7.63 16.14
N ASP A 169 -3.43 -6.87 15.67
CA ASP A 169 -4.28 -6.05 16.53
C ASP A 169 -5.30 -6.90 17.28
N GLU A 170 -5.15 -6.95 18.61
CA GLU A 170 -6.00 -7.78 19.48
C GLU A 170 -7.48 -7.39 19.44
N LYS A 171 -7.80 -6.11 19.21
CA LYS A 171 -9.19 -5.67 19.08
C LYS A 171 -9.84 -6.19 17.81
N ILE A 172 -9.08 -6.18 16.69
CA ILE A 172 -9.55 -6.74 15.42
C ILE A 172 -9.71 -8.26 15.55
N ILE A 173 -8.75 -8.95 16.18
CA ILE A 173 -8.83 -10.39 16.43
C ILE A 173 -10.06 -10.71 17.28
N THR A 174 -10.23 -10.01 18.39
CA THR A 174 -11.40 -10.19 19.29
C THR A 174 -12.71 -9.95 18.54
N TYR A 175 -12.77 -8.91 17.70
CA TYR A 175 -13.92 -8.66 16.85
C TYR A 175 -14.17 -9.80 15.86
N ILE A 176 -13.14 -10.33 15.20
CA ILE A 176 -13.26 -11.47 14.28
C ILE A 176 -13.82 -12.70 15.02
N GLU A 177 -13.36 -12.94 16.24
CA GLU A 177 -13.72 -14.13 17.05
C GLU A 177 -15.03 -13.97 17.84
N SER A 178 -15.55 -12.75 17.99
CA SER A 178 -16.85 -12.54 18.65
C SER A 178 -18.00 -13.20 17.86
N ASN A 179 -19.01 -13.67 18.55
CA ASN A 179 -20.22 -14.27 17.96
C ASN A 179 -21.24 -13.22 17.56
#